data_f3de85479be315f5d7ecbb29c910e2c6
#
_entry.id   f3de85479be315f5d7ecbb29c910e2c6
#
_cell.length_a   1.000
_cell.length_b   1.000
_cell.length_c   1.000
_cell.angle_alpha   90.00
_cell.angle_beta   90.00
_cell.angle_gamma   90.00
#
_symmetry.space_group_name_H-M   'P 1'
#
loop_
_entity.id
_entity.type
_entity.pdbx_description
1 polymer ?
#
loop_
_entity_poly.entity_id
_entity_poly.type
_entity_poly.pdbx_seq_one_letter_code
_entity_poly.pdbx_strand_id
1 'polypeptide(L)'
;MNKDKYVFAQLIEFLDNNKFRHLVDKYDGNRYVKHFTCWNQLLAMMFGQLSNRESLRDLIVAFEAHRAKQYHLGLGRKPIAKTTFASANQDRDYRIFEDFAYMMEQARKKRVTDIFKLKGNVYAFDSTTIPLCLSVFRWAKFRKKNII
;
A
#
# COMPACT_ATOMS: atom_id res chain seq x y z
N MET A 1 6.34 22.56 3.91
CA MET A 1 5.98 21.78 2.70
C MET A 1 6.96 22.14 1.60
N ASN A 2 7.79 21.22 1.15
CA ASN A 2 8.75 21.47 0.07
C ASN A 2 7.96 21.64 -1.24
N LYS A 3 8.00 22.84 -1.81
CA LYS A 3 7.23 23.21 -3.03
C LYS A 3 7.64 22.42 -4.28
N ASP A 4 8.79 21.74 -4.26
CA ASP A 4 9.37 21.08 -5.44
C ASP A 4 9.25 19.55 -5.45
N LYS A 5 8.65 18.94 -4.43
CA LYS A 5 8.45 17.47 -4.37
C LYS A 5 7.01 17.09 -4.73
N TYR A 6 6.88 16.04 -5.53
CA TYR A 6 5.56 15.42 -5.83
C TYR A 6 4.88 14.99 -4.52
N VAL A 7 3.57 15.16 -4.46
CA VAL A 7 2.75 14.80 -3.27
C VAL A 7 3.01 13.36 -2.83
N PHE A 8 3.08 12.42 -3.77
CA PHE A 8 3.37 11.02 -3.46
C PHE A 8 4.76 10.83 -2.83
N ALA A 9 5.78 11.54 -3.31
CA ALA A 9 7.11 11.48 -2.72
C ALA A 9 7.13 12.02 -1.28
N GLN A 10 6.33 13.05 -0.98
CA GLN A 10 6.16 13.56 0.38
C GLN A 10 5.47 12.54 1.29
N LEU A 11 4.48 11.79 0.78
CA LEU A 11 3.80 10.73 1.53
C LEU A 11 4.74 9.56 1.87
N ILE A 12 5.63 9.19 0.94
CA ILE A 12 6.61 8.12 1.17
C ILE A 12 7.60 8.47 2.30
N GLU A 13 7.92 9.74 2.51
CA GLU A 13 8.82 10.17 3.58
C GLU A 13 8.30 9.83 4.98
N PHE A 14 7.01 9.64 5.14
CA PHE A 14 6.42 9.18 6.42
C PHE A 14 6.60 7.69 6.67
N LEU A 15 6.99 6.92 5.66
CA LEU A 15 7.21 5.48 5.79
C LEU A 15 8.61 5.21 6.33
N ASP A 16 8.69 4.44 7.40
CA ASP A 16 9.96 4.01 7.99
C ASP A 16 10.56 2.83 7.18
N ASN A 17 11.41 3.15 6.20
CA ASN A 17 12.04 2.15 5.35
C ASN A 17 12.90 1.14 6.14
N ASN A 18 13.53 1.57 7.25
CA ASN A 18 14.36 0.68 8.04
C ASN A 18 13.51 -0.40 8.74
N LYS A 19 12.38 0.01 9.31
CA LYS A 19 11.43 -0.94 9.91
C LYS A 19 10.84 -1.88 8.87
N PHE A 20 10.48 -1.36 7.70
CA PHE A 20 10.00 -2.20 6.61
C PHE A 20 11.04 -3.22 6.16
N ARG A 21 12.30 -2.81 5.99
CA ARG A 21 13.41 -3.70 5.63
C ARG A 21 13.57 -4.82 6.64
N HIS A 22 13.50 -4.51 7.94
CA HIS A 22 13.58 -5.53 8.99
C HIS A 22 12.48 -6.60 8.86
N LEU A 23 11.25 -6.19 8.51
CA LEU A 23 10.16 -7.14 8.24
C LEU A 23 10.41 -7.95 6.96
N VAL A 24 10.92 -7.33 5.91
CA VAL A 24 11.29 -8.04 4.68
C VAL A 24 12.34 -9.11 4.95
N ASP A 25 13.34 -8.80 5.77
CA ASP A 25 14.39 -9.75 6.16
C ASP A 25 13.83 -10.87 7.06
N LYS A 26 12.93 -10.54 7.99
CA LYS A 26 12.24 -11.51 8.87
C LYS A 26 11.46 -12.58 8.09
N TYR A 27 10.86 -12.21 6.96
CA TYR A 27 10.02 -13.08 6.13
C TYR A 27 10.68 -13.49 4.81
N ASP A 28 11.97 -13.26 4.62
CA ASP A 28 12.72 -13.57 3.40
C ASP A 28 12.08 -12.98 2.12
N GLY A 29 11.37 -11.86 2.22
CA GLY A 29 10.53 -11.32 1.16
C GLY A 29 11.27 -10.91 -0.12
N ASN A 30 12.57 -10.64 -0.03
CA ASN A 30 13.42 -10.31 -1.19
C ASN A 30 14.31 -11.47 -1.64
N ARG A 31 14.08 -12.69 -1.16
CA ARG A 31 14.85 -13.86 -1.58
C ARG A 31 14.72 -14.05 -3.09
N TYR A 32 15.84 -14.20 -3.79
CA TYR A 32 15.94 -14.31 -5.26
C TYR A 32 15.37 -13.13 -6.07
N VAL A 33 15.05 -12.02 -5.42
CA VAL A 33 14.53 -10.82 -6.10
C VAL A 33 15.66 -9.99 -6.68
N LYS A 34 15.65 -9.79 -8.02
CA LYS A 34 16.68 -9.00 -8.72
C LYS A 34 16.40 -7.51 -8.78
N HIS A 35 15.14 -7.10 -9.00
CA HIS A 35 14.81 -5.73 -9.31
C HIS A 35 13.54 -5.19 -8.62
N PHE A 36 12.46 -5.98 -8.60
CA PHE A 36 11.19 -5.55 -8.03
C PHE A 36 11.09 -5.98 -6.57
N THR A 37 11.69 -5.19 -5.67
CA THR A 37 11.75 -5.49 -4.23
C THR A 37 10.37 -5.38 -3.55
N CYS A 38 10.24 -5.87 -2.31
CA CYS A 38 9.04 -5.68 -1.50
C CYS A 38 8.73 -4.19 -1.26
N TRP A 39 9.76 -3.35 -1.14
CA TRP A 39 9.60 -1.90 -1.06
C TRP A 39 8.96 -1.33 -2.32
N ASN A 40 9.46 -1.71 -3.50
CA ASN A 40 8.88 -1.28 -4.76
C ASN A 40 7.41 -1.73 -4.90
N GLN A 41 7.09 -2.94 -4.43
CA GLN A 41 5.73 -3.45 -4.42
C GLN A 41 4.83 -2.61 -3.51
N LEU A 42 5.26 -2.32 -2.28
CA LEU A 42 4.52 -1.45 -1.35
C LEU A 42 4.22 -0.09 -1.99
N LEU A 43 5.24 0.57 -2.52
CA LEU A 43 5.06 1.89 -3.16
C LEU A 43 4.15 1.83 -4.38
N ALA A 44 4.26 0.77 -5.20
CA ALA A 44 3.42 0.59 -6.36
C ALA A 44 1.95 0.37 -5.98
N MET A 45 1.67 -0.43 -4.96
CA MET A 45 0.31 -0.65 -4.45
C MET A 45 -0.27 0.63 -3.84
N MET A 46 0.51 1.36 -3.04
CA MET A 46 0.09 2.66 -2.48
C MET A 46 -0.23 3.67 -3.58
N PHE A 47 0.61 3.75 -4.62
CA PHE A 47 0.35 4.63 -5.76
C PHE A 47 -0.96 4.24 -6.46
N GLY A 48 -1.20 2.94 -6.66
CA GLY A 48 -2.44 2.42 -7.24
C GLY A 48 -3.67 2.86 -6.46
N GLN A 49 -3.66 2.68 -5.16
CA GLN A 49 -4.76 3.06 -4.26
C GLN A 49 -4.99 4.58 -4.24
N LEU A 50 -3.93 5.37 -4.10
CA LEU A 50 -4.02 6.83 -4.02
C LEU A 50 -4.38 7.50 -5.36
N SER A 51 -4.16 6.82 -6.49
CA SER A 51 -4.52 7.28 -7.82
C SER A 51 -5.77 6.61 -8.40
N ASN A 52 -6.55 5.92 -7.56
CA ASN A 52 -7.81 5.23 -7.91
C ASN A 52 -7.65 4.29 -9.11
N ARG A 53 -6.60 3.45 -9.12
CA ARG A 53 -6.42 2.44 -10.16
C ARG A 53 -7.19 1.18 -9.82
N GLU A 54 -8.09 0.78 -10.71
CA GLU A 54 -9.01 -0.34 -10.48
C GLU A 54 -8.38 -1.70 -10.82
N SER A 55 -7.31 -1.72 -11.62
CA SER A 55 -6.67 -2.97 -12.04
C SER A 55 -5.15 -2.85 -12.15
N LEU A 56 -4.46 -4.02 -12.09
CA LEU A 56 -3.02 -4.07 -12.34
C LEU A 56 -2.65 -3.57 -13.74
N ARG A 57 -3.50 -3.75 -14.74
CA ARG A 57 -3.26 -3.24 -16.09
C ARG A 57 -3.28 -1.72 -16.11
N ASP A 58 -4.28 -1.12 -15.49
CA ASP A 58 -4.40 0.33 -15.38
C ASP A 58 -3.23 0.93 -14.59
N LEU A 59 -2.82 0.26 -13.51
CA LEU A 59 -1.66 0.65 -12.74
C LEU A 59 -0.36 0.66 -13.57
N ILE A 60 -0.12 -0.37 -14.37
CA ILE A 60 1.07 -0.44 -15.24
C ILE A 60 1.03 0.66 -16.31
N VAL A 61 -0.13 0.90 -16.93
CA VAL A 61 -0.29 2.01 -17.91
C VAL A 61 0.01 3.36 -17.25
N ALA A 62 -0.47 3.57 -16.01
CA ALA A 62 -0.16 4.80 -15.27
C ALA A 62 1.34 4.93 -14.97
N PHE A 63 2.04 3.83 -14.65
CA PHE A 63 3.49 3.85 -14.48
C PHE A 63 4.23 4.17 -15.77
N GLU A 64 3.81 3.62 -16.90
CA GLU A 64 4.40 3.93 -18.21
C GLU A 64 4.22 5.40 -18.57
N ALA A 65 3.03 5.95 -18.37
CA ALA A 65 2.75 7.37 -18.58
C ALA A 65 3.63 8.30 -17.71
N HIS A 66 4.02 7.84 -16.53
CA HIS A 66 4.86 8.59 -15.60
C HIS A 66 6.31 8.07 -15.51
N ARG A 67 6.79 7.36 -16.52
CA ARG A 67 8.09 6.68 -16.50
C ARG A 67 9.27 7.59 -16.13
N ALA A 68 9.31 8.80 -16.64
CA ALA A 68 10.36 9.78 -16.32
C ALA A 68 10.34 10.18 -14.82
N LYS A 69 9.20 10.04 -14.15
CA LYS A 69 8.98 10.42 -12.75
C LYS A 69 9.12 9.26 -11.77
N GLN A 70 9.17 8.01 -12.25
CA GLN A 70 9.23 6.80 -11.40
C GLN A 70 10.42 6.83 -10.43
N TYR A 71 11.55 7.35 -10.86
CA TYR A 71 12.72 7.52 -9.99
C TYR A 71 12.42 8.39 -8.77
N HIS A 72 11.70 9.50 -8.97
CA HIS A 72 11.29 10.39 -7.89
C HIS A 72 10.20 9.79 -6.99
N LEU A 73 9.50 8.76 -7.49
CA LEU A 73 8.52 7.98 -6.72
C LEU A 73 9.17 6.84 -5.92
N GLY A 74 10.50 6.70 -5.95
CA GLY A 74 11.22 5.63 -5.26
C GLY A 74 11.09 4.24 -5.91
N LEU A 75 10.51 4.15 -7.10
CA LEU A 75 10.24 2.88 -7.81
C LEU A 75 11.40 2.37 -8.67
N GLY A 76 12.51 3.14 -8.70
CA GLY A 76 13.65 2.82 -9.57
C GLY A 76 13.44 3.26 -11.02
N ARG A 77 14.37 2.88 -11.90
CA ARG A 77 14.37 3.30 -13.32
C ARG A 77 13.86 2.22 -14.28
N LYS A 78 13.76 0.97 -13.81
CA LYS A 78 13.34 -0.15 -14.65
C LYS A 78 11.82 -0.22 -14.75
N PRO A 79 11.26 -0.47 -15.95
CA PRO A 79 9.82 -0.65 -16.10
C PRO A 79 9.36 -1.88 -15.30
N ILE A 80 8.18 -1.76 -14.70
CA ILE A 80 7.56 -2.85 -13.95
C ILE A 80 6.63 -3.60 -14.90
N ALA A 81 6.98 -4.86 -15.23
CA ALA A 81 6.12 -5.71 -16.03
C ALA A 81 4.90 -6.18 -15.20
N LYS A 82 3.72 -6.26 -15.84
CA LYS A 82 2.50 -6.75 -15.21
C LYS A 82 2.68 -8.13 -14.57
N THR A 83 3.36 -9.04 -15.28
CA THR A 83 3.65 -10.40 -14.79
C THR A 83 4.51 -10.39 -13.54
N THR A 84 5.56 -9.57 -13.50
CA THR A 84 6.42 -9.41 -12.33
C THR A 84 5.64 -8.92 -11.12
N PHE A 85 4.72 -7.96 -11.33
CA PHE A 85 3.88 -7.45 -10.26
C PHE A 85 2.87 -8.51 -9.77
N ALA A 86 2.23 -9.22 -10.70
CA ALA A 86 1.28 -10.28 -10.38
C ALA A 86 1.95 -11.42 -9.59
N SER A 87 3.10 -11.93 -10.05
CA SER A 87 3.87 -12.95 -9.33
C SER A 87 4.30 -12.46 -7.93
N ALA A 88 4.75 -11.21 -7.83
CA ALA A 88 5.12 -10.65 -6.53
C ALA A 88 3.93 -10.62 -5.54
N ASN A 89 2.71 -10.32 -6.03
CA ASN A 89 1.51 -10.33 -5.19
C ASN A 89 1.08 -11.74 -4.80
N GLN A 90 1.36 -12.74 -5.64
CA GLN A 90 1.01 -14.13 -5.40
C GLN A 90 1.99 -14.82 -4.44
N ASP A 91 3.30 -14.59 -4.64
CA ASP A 91 4.34 -15.43 -4.06
C ASP A 91 4.90 -14.85 -2.76
N ARG A 92 4.77 -13.52 -2.54
CA ARG A 92 5.32 -12.89 -1.34
C ARG A 92 4.43 -13.05 -0.14
N ASP A 93 5.08 -13.21 1.01
CA ASP A 93 4.38 -13.32 2.28
C ASP A 93 3.65 -12.01 2.61
N TYR A 94 2.34 -12.06 2.71
CA TYR A 94 1.48 -10.91 3.02
C TYR A 94 1.76 -10.30 4.40
N ARG A 95 2.28 -11.10 5.34
CA ARG A 95 2.61 -10.65 6.70
C ARG A 95 3.62 -9.52 6.74
N ILE A 96 4.48 -9.41 5.72
CA ILE A 96 5.41 -8.27 5.57
C ILE A 96 4.63 -6.95 5.58
N PHE A 97 3.55 -6.89 4.80
CA PHE A 97 2.73 -5.68 4.63
C PHE A 97 1.77 -5.49 5.80
N GLU A 98 1.21 -6.56 6.32
CA GLU A 98 0.32 -6.57 7.48
C GLU A 98 1.03 -6.07 8.74
N ASP A 99 2.16 -6.67 9.12
CA ASP A 99 2.95 -6.24 10.27
C ASP A 99 3.38 -4.77 10.14
N PHE A 100 3.76 -4.35 8.92
CA PHE A 100 4.12 -2.97 8.67
C PHE A 100 2.94 -2.01 8.85
N ALA A 101 1.76 -2.37 8.38
CA ALA A 101 0.55 -1.57 8.58
C ALA A 101 0.21 -1.40 10.08
N TYR A 102 0.29 -2.47 10.86
CA TYR A 102 0.10 -2.39 12.32
C TYR A 102 1.14 -1.51 13.01
N MET A 103 2.40 -1.59 12.60
CA MET A 103 3.46 -0.72 13.15
C MET A 103 3.19 0.76 12.83
N MET A 104 2.72 1.07 11.62
CA MET A 104 2.35 2.42 11.21
C MET A 104 1.12 2.93 11.98
N GLU A 105 0.13 2.08 12.21
CA GLU A 105 -1.04 2.43 13.01
C GLU A 105 -0.66 2.77 14.46
N GLN A 106 0.20 1.97 15.09
CA GLN A 106 0.68 2.26 16.44
C GLN A 106 1.46 3.58 16.51
N ALA A 107 2.32 3.86 15.51
CA ALA A 107 3.04 5.13 15.44
C ALA A 107 2.08 6.32 15.27
N ARG A 108 1.00 6.16 14.50
CA ARG A 108 -0.05 7.17 14.35
C ARG A 108 -0.78 7.42 15.67
N LYS A 109 -1.19 6.37 16.38
CA LYS A 109 -1.89 6.49 17.67
C LYS A 109 -1.09 7.33 18.66
N LYS A 110 0.21 7.09 18.79
CA LYS A 110 1.09 7.88 19.65
C LYS A 110 1.11 9.36 19.26
N ARG A 111 1.26 9.68 17.97
CA ARG A 111 1.30 11.08 17.49
C ARG A 111 -0.03 11.81 17.71
N VAL A 112 -1.15 11.13 17.48
CA VAL A 112 -2.49 11.74 17.67
C VAL A 112 -2.74 12.08 19.14
N THR A 113 -2.38 11.18 20.07
CA THR A 113 -2.53 11.45 21.50
C THR A 113 -1.67 12.62 21.96
N ASP A 114 -0.45 12.73 21.43
CA ASP A 114 0.47 13.82 21.79
C ASP A 114 0.00 15.18 21.24
N ILE A 115 -0.52 15.23 20.00
CA ILE A 115 -0.97 16.48 19.37
C ILE A 115 -2.28 17.00 19.98
N PHE A 116 -3.24 16.11 20.20
CA PHE A 116 -4.59 16.51 20.64
C PHE A 116 -4.80 16.42 22.15
N LYS A 117 -3.81 15.94 22.92
CA LYS A 117 -3.90 15.71 24.38
C LYS A 117 -5.20 15.00 24.77
N LEU A 118 -5.66 14.07 23.96
CA LEU A 118 -6.90 13.36 24.17
C LEU A 118 -6.71 12.35 25.32
N LYS A 119 -7.56 12.48 26.36
CA LYS A 119 -7.65 11.48 27.41
C LYS A 119 -8.65 10.42 26.99
N GLY A 120 -8.17 9.22 26.71
CA GLY A 120 -9.00 8.08 26.33
C GLY A 120 -8.65 7.45 24.97
N ASN A 121 -9.38 6.39 24.60
CA ASN A 121 -9.20 5.70 23.33
C ASN A 121 -9.91 6.44 22.22
N VAL A 122 -9.20 6.74 21.15
CA VAL A 122 -9.77 7.32 19.93
C VAL A 122 -10.01 6.19 18.93
N TYR A 123 -11.28 6.03 18.52
CA TYR A 123 -11.68 5.04 17.51
C TYR A 123 -12.01 5.76 16.23
N ALA A 124 -11.41 5.32 15.11
CA ALA A 124 -11.82 5.75 13.78
C ALA A 124 -12.78 4.70 13.22
N PHE A 125 -14.01 5.12 12.89
CA PHE A 125 -14.96 4.29 12.16
C PHE A 125 -14.85 4.63 10.69
N ASP A 126 -14.43 3.65 9.89
CA ASP A 126 -14.51 3.69 8.44
C ASP A 126 -15.27 2.46 7.96
N SER A 127 -16.23 2.65 7.06
CA SER A 127 -16.95 1.56 6.42
C SER A 127 -16.53 1.48 4.96
N THR A 128 -15.71 0.50 4.64
CA THR A 128 -15.34 0.20 3.26
C THR A 128 -16.22 -0.93 2.72
N THR A 129 -16.92 -0.69 1.63
CA THR A 129 -17.66 -1.75 0.92
C THR A 129 -16.72 -2.44 -0.05
N ILE A 130 -16.39 -3.69 0.22
CA ILE A 130 -15.58 -4.51 -0.67
C ILE A 130 -16.53 -5.33 -1.55
N PRO A 131 -16.57 -5.13 -2.89
CA PRO A 131 -17.36 -5.96 -3.77
C PRO A 131 -16.77 -7.38 -3.79
N LEU A 132 -17.49 -8.35 -3.26
CA LEU A 132 -17.11 -9.75 -3.27
C LEU A 132 -17.70 -10.46 -4.48
N CYS A 133 -16.87 -11.25 -5.15
CA CYS A 133 -17.35 -12.16 -6.20
C CYS A 133 -18.19 -13.27 -5.54
N LEU A 134 -19.53 -13.19 -5.66
CA LEU A 134 -20.46 -14.14 -5.04
C LEU A 134 -20.28 -15.57 -5.51
N SER A 135 -19.68 -15.81 -6.69
CA SER A 135 -19.34 -17.15 -7.16
C SER A 135 -18.26 -17.83 -6.30
N VAL A 136 -17.37 -17.04 -5.70
CA VAL A 136 -16.30 -17.51 -4.81
C VAL A 136 -16.76 -17.47 -3.34
N PHE A 137 -17.52 -16.43 -2.97
CA PHE A 137 -17.96 -16.20 -1.59
C PHE A 137 -19.47 -16.44 -1.44
N ARG A 138 -19.94 -17.68 -1.68
CA ARG A 138 -21.38 -18.05 -1.63
C ARG A 138 -22.07 -17.81 -0.29
N TRP A 139 -21.30 -17.68 0.79
CA TRP A 139 -21.80 -17.39 2.13
C TRP A 139 -22.11 -15.91 2.35
N ALA A 140 -21.53 -15.01 1.56
CA ALA A 140 -21.71 -13.56 1.69
C ALA A 140 -23.04 -13.12 1.07
N LYS A 141 -24.12 -13.13 1.86
CA LYS A 141 -25.41 -12.61 1.43
C LYS A 141 -25.49 -11.11 1.66
N PHE A 142 -25.57 -10.34 0.58
CA PHE A 142 -25.77 -8.89 0.64
C PHE A 142 -27.24 -8.59 1.01
N ARG A 143 -27.50 -8.02 2.18
CA ARG A 143 -28.79 -7.41 2.47
C ARG A 143 -28.78 -5.96 1.98
N LYS A 144 -29.47 -5.67 0.88
CA LYS A 144 -29.87 -4.28 0.59
C LYS A 144 -30.74 -3.79 1.73
N LYS A 145 -30.21 -2.89 2.59
CA LYS A 145 -31.06 -2.08 3.44
C LYS A 145 -31.66 -0.99 2.54
N ASN A 146 -32.95 -1.09 2.25
CA ASN A 146 -33.69 0.06 1.73
C ASN A 146 -33.66 1.12 2.83
N ILE A 147 -32.97 2.21 2.59
CA ILE A 147 -33.05 3.43 3.38
C ILE A 147 -34.31 4.12 2.87
N ILE A 148 -35.35 4.14 3.69
CA ILE A 148 -36.54 4.99 3.51
C ILE A 148 -36.17 6.38 3.96
#